data_738a606e3a3a9da127600556b08c025a
#
_entry.id   738a606e3a3a9da127600556b08c025a
#
_cell.length_a   1.000
_cell.length_b   1.000
_cell.length_c   1.000
_cell.angle_alpha   90.00
_cell.angle_beta   90.00
_cell.angle_gamma   90.00
#
_symmetry.space_group_name_H-M   'P 1'
#
loop_
_entity.id
_entity.type
_entity.pdbx_description
1 polymer ?
#
loop_
_entity_poly.entity_id
_entity_poly.type
_entity_poly.pdbx_seq_one_letter_code
_entity_poly.pdbx_strand_id
1 'polypeptide(L)'
;AMGADEITKDPMDEAVIRECLEKHQEGNLGHDQTDRYNVYATFKGKKGGKSLLFNSHIDVMPADETDEWTTPPFEPSIRDGKMYGRGTADMKGGLMASVMAVQLLKDAGMELPGDVVITSVCDEEGGGNGSMQAVMRGLKADGVVNCEGSSDELILAHMGWVFFKVDFEGKACHSGGKKNGVSA
;
A
#
# COMPACT_ATOMS: atom_id res chain seq x y z
N ALA A 1 9.47 19.55 8.81
CA ALA A 1 9.99 18.22 9.15
C ALA A 1 9.49 17.87 10.54
N MET A 2 8.76 16.79 10.70
CA MET A 2 8.21 16.31 11.97
C MET A 2 9.27 15.83 12.98
N GLY A 3 10.56 15.98 12.67
CA GLY A 3 11.65 15.58 13.56
C GLY A 3 11.66 14.06 13.83
N ALA A 4 11.53 13.24 12.80
CA ALA A 4 11.89 11.85 12.91
C ALA A 4 13.39 11.74 13.24
N ASP A 5 13.74 10.78 14.09
CA ASP A 5 15.13 10.56 14.49
C ASP A 5 15.95 9.91 13.37
N GLU A 6 15.26 9.12 12.53
CA GLU A 6 15.85 8.46 11.38
C GLU A 6 14.85 8.44 10.21
N ILE A 7 15.34 8.66 9.01
CA ILE A 7 14.58 8.49 7.76
C ILE A 7 15.40 7.61 6.82
N THR A 8 14.84 6.45 6.49
CA THR A 8 15.44 5.49 5.56
C THR A 8 14.70 5.53 4.23
N LYS A 9 15.44 5.65 3.13
CA LYS A 9 14.97 5.35 1.78
C LYS A 9 15.43 3.94 1.42
N ASP A 10 14.48 3.12 1.03
CA ASP A 10 14.70 1.72 0.68
C ASP A 10 14.29 1.49 -0.77
N PRO A 11 15.23 1.57 -1.74
CA PRO A 11 14.93 1.36 -3.15
C PRO A 11 14.32 -0.01 -3.39
N MET A 12 13.32 -0.07 -4.26
CA MET A 12 12.68 -1.33 -4.66
C MET A 12 13.68 -2.23 -5.38
N ASP A 13 13.60 -3.52 -5.09
CA ASP A 13 14.55 -4.52 -5.55
C ASP A 13 13.79 -5.75 -6.07
N GLU A 14 13.78 -5.91 -7.39
CA GLU A 14 13.11 -7.04 -8.04
C GLU A 14 13.64 -8.41 -7.55
N ALA A 15 14.90 -8.49 -7.11
CA ALA A 15 15.42 -9.74 -6.60
C ALA A 15 14.73 -10.15 -5.29
N VAL A 16 14.42 -9.17 -4.43
CA VAL A 16 13.66 -9.41 -3.19
C VAL A 16 12.22 -9.79 -3.49
N ILE A 17 11.58 -9.13 -4.46
CA ILE A 17 10.21 -9.46 -4.90
C ILE A 17 10.16 -10.89 -5.46
N ARG A 18 11.15 -11.25 -6.28
CA ARG A 18 11.28 -12.60 -6.85
C ARG A 18 11.47 -13.65 -5.76
N GLU A 19 12.32 -13.38 -4.78
CA GLU A 19 12.53 -14.26 -3.63
C GLU A 19 11.23 -14.46 -2.82
N CYS A 20 10.45 -13.38 -2.65
CA CYS A 20 9.16 -13.44 -1.97
C CYS A 20 8.15 -14.31 -2.74
N LEU A 21 8.07 -14.14 -4.06
CA LEU A 21 7.23 -14.97 -4.94
C LEU A 21 7.61 -16.45 -4.84
N GLU A 22 8.89 -16.78 -4.88
CA GLU A 22 9.39 -18.17 -4.81
C GLU A 22 9.09 -18.82 -3.46
N LYS A 23 9.24 -18.08 -2.36
CA LYS A 23 9.11 -18.62 -1.01
C LYS A 23 7.70 -18.57 -0.45
N HIS A 24 6.95 -17.54 -0.79
CA HIS A 24 5.67 -17.21 -0.17
C HIS A 24 4.51 -17.16 -1.16
N GLN A 25 4.78 -17.23 -2.47
CA GLN A 25 3.80 -17.08 -3.55
C GLN A 25 3.08 -15.71 -3.52
N GLU A 26 3.79 -14.68 -3.05
CA GLU A 26 3.29 -13.33 -2.90
C GLU A 26 4.19 -12.34 -3.63
N GLY A 27 3.61 -11.28 -4.19
CA GLY A 27 4.30 -10.25 -4.96
C GLY A 27 3.94 -10.26 -6.45
N ASN A 28 4.38 -9.23 -7.14
CA ASN A 28 4.09 -9.02 -8.56
C ASN A 28 5.31 -8.44 -9.28
N LEU A 29 5.84 -9.17 -10.26
CA LEU A 29 6.95 -8.73 -11.11
C LEU A 29 6.50 -7.95 -12.36
N GLY A 30 5.18 -7.74 -12.52
CA GLY A 30 4.63 -7.08 -13.71
C GLY A 30 4.78 -5.56 -13.73
N HIS A 31 5.30 -4.96 -12.66
CA HIS A 31 5.44 -3.51 -12.53
C HIS A 31 6.91 -3.09 -12.60
N ASP A 32 7.16 -2.00 -13.31
CA ASP A 32 8.47 -1.35 -13.32
C ASP A 32 8.77 -0.75 -11.95
N GLN A 33 9.84 -1.19 -11.34
CA GLN A 33 10.31 -0.74 -10.03
C GLN A 33 11.40 0.35 -10.12
N THR A 34 11.72 0.83 -11.32
CA THR A 34 12.74 1.87 -11.54
C THR A 34 12.38 3.14 -10.76
N ASP A 35 13.34 3.69 -10.06
CA ASP A 35 13.23 4.90 -9.24
C ASP A 35 12.15 4.87 -8.12
N ARG A 36 11.54 3.70 -7.88
CA ARG A 36 10.63 3.51 -6.75
C ARG A 36 11.39 3.16 -5.48
N TYR A 37 10.88 3.60 -4.35
CA TYR A 37 11.46 3.31 -3.04
C TYR A 37 10.40 3.42 -1.94
N ASN A 38 10.57 2.62 -0.91
CA ASN A 38 9.87 2.81 0.34
C ASN A 38 10.55 3.90 1.18
N VAL A 39 9.80 4.53 2.05
CA VAL A 39 10.32 5.45 3.08
C VAL A 39 9.88 4.97 4.44
N TYR A 40 10.83 4.90 5.36
CA TYR A 40 10.59 4.58 6.77
C TYR A 40 11.02 5.76 7.63
N ALA A 41 10.11 6.29 8.45
CA ALA A 41 10.39 7.33 9.43
C ALA A 41 10.34 6.72 10.83
N THR A 42 11.45 6.74 11.54
CA THR A 42 11.57 6.19 12.90
C THR A 42 11.60 7.31 13.92
N PHE A 43 10.77 7.20 14.92
CA PHE A 43 10.72 8.04 16.12
C PHE A 43 11.14 7.20 17.30
N LYS A 44 12.26 7.55 17.92
CA LYS A 44 12.81 6.81 19.04
C LYS A 44 12.00 7.07 20.32
N GLY A 45 11.71 5.98 21.02
CA GLY A 45 11.08 6.00 22.33
C GLY A 45 12.03 5.51 23.43
N LYS A 46 11.45 5.24 24.60
CA LYS A 46 12.20 4.71 25.74
C LYS A 46 12.80 3.34 25.40
N LYS A 47 14.08 3.16 25.75
CA LYS A 47 14.76 1.89 25.54
C LYS A 47 14.07 0.76 26.31
N GLY A 48 13.73 -0.32 25.58
CA GLY A 48 13.05 -1.49 26.13
C GLY A 48 11.55 -1.40 26.17
N GLY A 49 10.95 -0.31 25.68
CA GLY A 49 9.52 -0.23 25.44
C GLY A 49 9.09 -1.01 24.18
N LYS A 50 7.81 -1.32 24.09
CA LYS A 50 7.25 -1.99 22.91
C LYS A 50 7.18 -1.06 21.72
N SER A 51 7.58 -1.55 20.57
CA SER A 51 7.58 -0.83 19.32
C SER A 51 6.24 -0.93 18.59
N LEU A 52 5.90 0.12 17.84
CA LEU A 52 4.70 0.19 17.00
C LEU A 52 5.09 0.58 15.57
N LEU A 53 4.55 -0.12 14.60
CA LEU A 53 4.68 0.16 13.18
C LEU A 53 3.32 0.57 12.63
N PHE A 54 3.25 1.74 12.02
CA PHE A 54 2.16 2.13 11.13
C PHE A 54 2.56 1.83 9.70
N ASN A 55 1.90 0.84 9.09
CA ASN A 55 2.13 0.50 7.69
C ASN A 55 1.12 1.24 6.81
N SER A 56 1.62 1.91 5.78
CA SER A 56 0.81 2.69 4.86
C SER A 56 1.43 2.74 3.48
N HIS A 57 0.61 2.77 2.43
CA HIS A 57 1.10 2.94 1.07
C HIS A 57 0.89 4.36 0.53
N ILE A 58 1.64 4.71 -0.51
CA ILE A 58 1.62 6.04 -1.13
C ILE A 58 1.08 6.00 -2.56
N ASP A 59 1.18 4.86 -3.21
CA ASP A 59 0.62 4.65 -4.54
C ASP A 59 -0.92 4.66 -4.50
N VAL A 60 -1.52 4.75 -5.65
CA VAL A 60 -2.97 4.82 -5.81
C VAL A 60 -3.38 4.14 -7.12
N MET A 61 -4.57 3.59 -7.16
CA MET A 61 -5.16 3.11 -8.39
C MET A 61 -5.29 4.23 -9.42
N PRO A 62 -5.13 3.95 -10.72
CA PRO A 62 -5.44 4.92 -11.76
C PRO A 62 -6.90 5.38 -11.66
N ALA A 63 -7.19 6.56 -12.17
CA ALA A 63 -8.55 7.01 -12.38
C ALA A 63 -8.96 6.70 -13.83
N ASP A 64 -10.01 5.92 -13.99
CA ASP A 64 -10.55 5.56 -15.30
C ASP A 64 -11.51 6.66 -15.79
N GLU A 65 -11.67 6.79 -17.12
CA GLU A 65 -12.63 7.70 -17.74
C GLU A 65 -14.09 7.33 -17.40
N THR A 66 -14.34 6.09 -17.02
CA THR A 66 -15.64 5.58 -16.59
C THR A 66 -15.95 5.86 -15.12
N ASP A 67 -14.96 6.31 -14.34
CA ASP A 67 -15.14 6.70 -12.95
C ASP A 67 -16.01 7.98 -12.86
N GLU A 68 -17.05 7.96 -12.05
CA GLU A 68 -17.95 9.10 -11.86
C GLU A 68 -17.36 10.18 -10.94
N TRP A 69 -16.24 10.80 -11.36
CA TRP A 69 -15.65 11.90 -10.61
C TRP A 69 -16.37 13.22 -10.85
N THR A 70 -16.76 13.91 -9.79
CA THR A 70 -17.35 15.25 -9.86
C THR A 70 -16.32 16.37 -9.87
N THR A 71 -15.06 16.06 -9.60
CA THR A 71 -13.89 16.94 -9.64
C THR A 71 -12.70 16.15 -10.16
N PRO A 72 -11.66 16.77 -10.73
CA PRO A 72 -10.47 16.05 -11.19
C PRO A 72 -9.90 15.16 -10.08
N PRO A 73 -9.71 13.86 -10.31
CA PRO A 73 -9.35 12.89 -9.26
C PRO A 73 -8.01 13.17 -8.59
N PHE A 74 -7.07 13.78 -9.30
CA PHE A 74 -5.73 14.09 -8.78
C PHE A 74 -5.57 15.55 -8.31
N GLU A 75 -6.68 16.32 -8.29
CA GLU A 75 -6.74 17.67 -7.73
C GLU A 75 -7.64 17.64 -6.47
N PRO A 76 -7.06 17.60 -5.25
CA PRO A 76 -7.85 17.44 -4.04
C PRO A 76 -8.77 18.63 -3.83
N SER A 77 -10.04 18.37 -3.53
CA SER A 77 -11.04 19.38 -3.20
C SER A 77 -11.63 19.16 -1.82
N ILE A 78 -11.89 20.22 -1.09
CA ILE A 78 -12.52 20.16 0.25
C ILE A 78 -13.95 20.68 0.13
N ARG A 79 -14.90 19.83 0.54
CA ARG A 79 -16.34 20.15 0.56
C ARG A 79 -16.94 19.57 1.84
N ASP A 80 -17.74 20.36 2.53
CA ASP A 80 -18.45 19.94 3.75
C ASP A 80 -17.55 19.23 4.78
N GLY A 81 -16.33 19.74 4.96
CA GLY A 81 -15.36 19.20 5.90
C GLY A 81 -14.71 17.88 5.46
N LYS A 82 -14.93 17.42 4.23
CA LYS A 82 -14.34 16.22 3.66
C LYS A 82 -13.41 16.56 2.49
N MET A 83 -12.30 15.84 2.39
CA MET A 83 -11.38 15.94 1.26
C MET A 83 -11.71 14.85 0.22
N TYR A 84 -11.90 15.28 -1.02
CA TYR A 84 -12.18 14.39 -2.16
C TYR A 84 -10.98 14.38 -3.09
N GLY A 85 -10.61 13.20 -3.56
CA GLY A 85 -9.51 12.97 -4.50
C GLY A 85 -9.04 11.52 -4.48
N ARG A 86 -8.42 11.05 -5.54
CA ARG A 86 -7.84 9.70 -5.62
C ARG A 86 -6.75 9.55 -4.55
N GLY A 87 -6.84 8.47 -3.74
CA GLY A 87 -5.91 8.18 -2.67
C GLY A 87 -6.14 8.93 -1.37
N THR A 88 -7.21 9.75 -1.25
CA THR A 88 -7.51 10.45 0.01
C THR A 88 -8.04 9.49 1.08
N ALA A 89 -8.87 8.52 0.71
CA ALA A 89 -9.36 7.48 1.61
C ALA A 89 -8.44 6.26 1.61
N ASP A 90 -7.97 5.87 0.45
CA ASP A 90 -7.11 4.71 0.19
C ASP A 90 -5.76 5.18 -0.35
N MET A 91 -4.68 5.27 0.51
CA MET A 91 -4.80 5.29 1.97
C MET A 91 -4.07 6.49 2.59
N LYS A 92 -3.83 7.59 1.82
CA LYS A 92 -3.08 8.76 2.31
C LYS A 92 -3.72 9.44 3.54
N GLY A 93 -5.05 9.32 3.70
CA GLY A 93 -5.74 9.79 4.89
C GLY A 93 -5.25 9.06 6.15
N GLY A 94 -5.19 7.73 6.11
CA GLY A 94 -4.67 6.91 7.19
C GLY A 94 -3.18 7.15 7.46
N LEU A 95 -2.38 7.27 6.39
CA LEU A 95 -0.97 7.66 6.52
C LEU A 95 -0.84 8.98 7.28
N MET A 96 -1.61 10.01 6.91
CA MET A 96 -1.56 11.30 7.59
C MET A 96 -2.10 11.25 9.01
N ALA A 97 -3.08 10.38 9.29
CA ALA A 97 -3.56 10.16 10.65
C ALA A 97 -2.45 9.61 11.56
N SER A 98 -1.66 8.63 11.08
CA SER A 98 -0.51 8.09 11.83
C SER A 98 0.56 9.16 12.09
N VAL A 99 0.83 9.98 11.08
CA VAL A 99 1.74 11.11 11.15
C VAL A 99 1.28 12.12 12.20
N MET A 100 0.01 12.50 12.17
CA MET A 100 -0.57 13.46 13.12
C MET A 100 -0.64 12.90 14.53
N ALA A 101 -0.87 11.61 14.71
CA ALA A 101 -0.86 10.98 16.03
C ALA A 101 0.49 11.15 16.73
N VAL A 102 1.60 10.89 16.02
CA VAL A 102 2.95 11.10 16.57
C VAL A 102 3.19 12.60 16.84
N GLN A 103 2.77 13.48 15.91
CA GLN A 103 2.95 14.93 16.10
C GLN A 103 2.21 15.43 17.34
N LEU A 104 0.95 15.02 17.55
CA LEU A 104 0.16 15.42 18.71
C LEU A 104 0.79 14.98 20.03
N LEU A 105 1.35 13.77 20.10
CA LEU A 105 2.07 13.30 21.28
C LEU A 105 3.30 14.16 21.57
N LYS A 106 4.07 14.51 20.53
CA LYS A 106 5.24 15.39 20.66
C LYS A 106 4.85 16.79 21.10
N ASP A 107 3.80 17.37 20.53
CA ASP A 107 3.31 18.70 20.88
C ASP A 107 2.78 18.75 22.33
N ALA A 108 2.24 17.64 22.82
CA ALA A 108 1.84 17.46 24.21
C ALA A 108 3.02 17.21 25.16
N GLY A 109 4.26 17.18 24.67
CA GLY A 109 5.45 16.90 25.47
C GLY A 109 5.53 15.46 25.98
N MET A 110 4.78 14.53 25.36
CA MET A 110 4.78 13.12 25.76
C MET A 110 5.97 12.38 25.16
N GLU A 111 6.68 11.66 26.01
CA GLU A 111 7.71 10.73 25.53
C GLU A 111 7.06 9.45 25.01
N LEU A 112 7.53 8.95 23.88
CA LEU A 112 7.08 7.68 23.34
C LEU A 112 7.54 6.52 24.25
N PRO A 113 6.66 5.58 24.60
CA PRO A 113 7.02 4.45 25.46
C PRO A 113 7.97 3.45 24.80
N GLY A 114 8.04 3.42 23.47
CA GLY A 114 8.92 2.64 22.64
C GLY A 114 9.03 3.26 21.25
N ASP A 115 9.81 2.65 20.38
CA ASP A 115 10.03 3.16 19.03
C ASP A 115 8.73 3.10 18.21
N VAL A 116 8.47 4.17 17.46
CA VAL A 116 7.37 4.22 16.48
C VAL A 116 7.98 4.35 15.08
N VAL A 117 7.56 3.49 14.18
CA VAL A 117 7.93 3.53 12.76
C VAL A 117 6.70 3.84 11.94
N ILE A 118 6.80 4.80 11.04
CA ILE A 118 5.78 5.06 10.02
C ILE A 118 6.39 4.70 8.68
N THR A 119 5.74 3.79 7.94
CA THR A 119 6.15 3.47 6.58
C THR A 119 5.28 4.21 5.57
N SER A 120 5.90 4.55 4.46
CA SER A 120 5.24 4.94 3.22
C SER A 120 5.80 4.02 2.15
N VAL A 121 5.10 2.93 1.89
CA VAL A 121 5.51 1.93 0.90
C VAL A 121 4.93 2.26 -0.47
N CYS A 122 5.53 1.74 -1.51
CA CYS A 122 5.03 1.84 -2.87
C CYS A 122 4.56 0.48 -3.39
N ASP A 123 3.76 0.51 -4.47
CA ASP A 123 3.31 -0.68 -5.20
C ASP A 123 2.50 -1.66 -4.32
N GLU A 124 1.68 -1.11 -3.44
CA GLU A 124 0.72 -1.88 -2.66
C GLU A 124 -0.44 -2.33 -3.54
N GLU A 125 -1.04 -1.39 -4.26
CA GLU A 125 -2.17 -1.58 -5.19
C GLU A 125 -1.84 -2.54 -6.35
N GLY A 126 -0.55 -2.71 -6.60
CA GLY A 126 -0.04 -3.59 -7.64
C GLY A 126 0.33 -5.00 -7.18
N GLY A 127 0.18 -5.32 -5.89
CA GLY A 127 0.47 -6.64 -5.34
C GLY A 127 1.28 -6.66 -4.06
N GLY A 128 1.31 -5.55 -3.31
CA GLY A 128 1.90 -5.49 -1.98
C GLY A 128 3.44 -5.47 -1.95
N ASN A 129 4.08 -5.24 -3.08
CA ASN A 129 5.54 -5.39 -3.23
C ASN A 129 6.34 -4.58 -2.20
N GLY A 130 5.93 -3.34 -1.92
CA GLY A 130 6.64 -2.49 -0.97
C GLY A 130 6.59 -3.01 0.46
N SER A 131 5.42 -3.41 0.93
CA SER A 131 5.26 -4.01 2.27
C SER A 131 6.01 -5.33 2.38
N MET A 132 5.95 -6.15 1.33
CA MET A 132 6.68 -7.42 1.26
C MET A 132 8.18 -7.23 1.34
N GLN A 133 8.74 -6.29 0.56
CA GLN A 133 10.16 -5.98 0.63
C GLN A 133 10.56 -5.53 2.04
N ALA A 134 9.77 -4.67 2.68
CA ALA A 134 10.02 -4.22 4.04
C ALA A 134 10.13 -5.39 5.02
N VAL A 135 9.20 -6.34 4.95
CA VAL A 135 9.20 -7.56 5.78
C VAL A 135 10.39 -8.47 5.44
N MET A 136 10.67 -8.71 4.17
CA MET A 136 11.79 -9.54 3.71
C MET A 136 13.14 -8.97 4.16
N ARG A 137 13.26 -7.65 4.26
CA ARG A 137 14.45 -6.95 4.77
C ARG A 137 14.48 -6.83 6.29
N GLY A 138 13.53 -7.43 7.00
CA GLY A 138 13.51 -7.57 8.44
C GLY A 138 12.84 -6.44 9.20
N LEU A 139 12.05 -5.58 8.54
CA LEU A 139 11.22 -4.60 9.25
C LEU A 139 10.19 -5.32 10.09
N LYS A 140 10.16 -5.04 11.39
CA LYS A 140 9.24 -5.64 12.36
C LYS A 140 9.02 -4.72 13.55
N ALA A 141 7.91 -4.93 14.25
CA ALA A 141 7.59 -4.26 15.51
C ALA A 141 6.80 -5.21 16.42
N ASP A 142 6.62 -4.84 17.70
CA ASP A 142 5.79 -5.59 18.65
C ASP A 142 4.30 -5.50 18.30
N GLY A 143 3.87 -4.41 17.66
CA GLY A 143 2.53 -4.23 17.12
C GLY A 143 2.57 -3.53 15.77
N VAL A 144 1.62 -3.86 14.89
CA VAL A 144 1.47 -3.26 13.57
C VAL A 144 0.04 -2.80 13.38
N VAL A 145 -0.12 -1.60 12.83
CA VAL A 145 -1.41 -1.06 12.40
C VAL A 145 -1.30 -0.73 10.91
N ASN A 146 -2.12 -1.36 10.09
CA ASN A 146 -2.36 -0.94 8.72
C ASN A 146 -3.39 0.17 8.74
N CYS A 147 -3.05 1.31 8.14
CA CYS A 147 -3.89 2.50 8.19
C CYS A 147 -4.86 2.60 7.01
N GLU A 148 -5.33 1.45 6.51
CA GLU A 148 -6.31 1.36 5.43
C GLU A 148 -7.66 1.96 5.77
N GLY A 149 -8.43 2.30 4.73
CA GLY A 149 -9.77 2.85 4.87
C GLY A 149 -10.75 1.82 5.45
N SER A 150 -11.08 1.94 6.72
CA SER A 150 -11.91 0.99 7.47
C SER A 150 -13.21 1.61 8.01
N SER A 151 -13.61 2.79 7.51
CA SER A 151 -14.75 3.54 8.05
C SER A 151 -14.68 3.77 9.57
N ASP A 152 -13.47 4.05 10.08
CA ASP A 152 -13.15 4.23 11.50
C ASP A 152 -13.37 2.96 12.35
N GLU A 153 -13.41 1.78 11.75
CA GLU A 153 -13.53 0.51 12.43
C GLU A 153 -12.17 -0.19 12.60
N LEU A 154 -12.01 -0.93 13.68
CA LEU A 154 -10.86 -1.81 13.88
C LEU A 154 -11.13 -3.16 13.24
N ILE A 155 -10.45 -3.44 12.13
CA ILE A 155 -10.53 -4.71 11.41
C ILE A 155 -9.42 -5.63 11.90
N LEU A 156 -9.79 -6.73 12.54
CA LEU A 156 -8.83 -7.70 13.11
C LEU A 156 -8.49 -8.84 12.14
N ALA A 157 -9.29 -9.05 11.11
CA ALA A 157 -9.09 -10.06 10.09
C ALA A 157 -9.89 -9.74 8.84
N HIS A 158 -9.45 -10.25 7.71
CA HIS A 158 -10.18 -10.16 6.44
C HIS A 158 -10.13 -11.50 5.71
N MET A 159 -10.99 -11.64 4.69
CA MET A 159 -10.98 -12.80 3.80
C MET A 159 -9.74 -12.73 2.89
N GLY A 160 -9.19 -13.89 2.54
CA GLY A 160 -8.26 -14.01 1.43
C GLY A 160 -8.99 -13.97 0.09
N TRP A 161 -8.25 -13.70 -0.98
CA TRP A 161 -8.75 -13.77 -2.37
C TRP A 161 -7.71 -14.42 -3.27
N VAL A 162 -8.18 -14.90 -4.41
CA VAL A 162 -7.34 -15.47 -5.44
C VAL A 162 -7.78 -14.90 -6.79
N PHE A 163 -6.85 -14.39 -7.55
CA PHE A 163 -7.08 -13.93 -8.92
C PHE A 163 -6.83 -15.07 -9.90
N PHE A 164 -7.72 -15.22 -10.87
CA PHE A 164 -7.56 -16.17 -11.96
C PHE A 164 -7.55 -15.40 -13.28
N LYS A 165 -6.59 -15.74 -14.15
CA LYS A 165 -6.62 -15.36 -15.55
C LYS A 165 -7.02 -16.60 -16.34
N VAL A 166 -8.05 -16.49 -17.19
CA VAL A 166 -8.49 -17.56 -18.08
C VAL A 166 -8.40 -17.03 -19.50
N ASP A 167 -7.54 -17.63 -20.28
CA ASP A 167 -7.39 -17.34 -21.69
C ASP A 167 -8.16 -18.37 -22.52
N PHE A 168 -9.03 -17.91 -23.40
CA PHE A 168 -9.78 -18.77 -24.33
C PHE A 168 -9.18 -18.64 -25.71
N GLU A 169 -8.74 -19.74 -26.28
CA GLU A 169 -8.24 -19.78 -27.64
C GLU A 169 -9.29 -20.37 -28.59
N GLY A 170 -9.58 -19.65 -29.65
CA GLY A 170 -10.50 -20.07 -30.70
C GLY A 170 -9.84 -20.10 -32.06
N LYS A 171 -10.48 -20.75 -33.02
CA LYS A 171 -10.08 -20.79 -34.42
C LYS A 171 -11.18 -20.18 -35.27
N ALA A 172 -10.88 -19.04 -35.91
CA ALA A 172 -11.82 -18.39 -36.81
C ALA A 172 -12.15 -19.29 -38.02
N CYS A 173 -13.42 -19.32 -38.42
CA CYS A 173 -13.87 -19.97 -39.63
C CYS A 173 -15.06 -19.20 -40.23
N HIS A 174 -15.39 -19.50 -41.48
CA HIS A 174 -16.59 -18.97 -42.12
C HIS A 174 -17.83 -19.49 -41.41
N SER A 175 -18.87 -18.65 -41.26
CA SER A 175 -20.11 -18.96 -40.55
C SER A 175 -20.81 -20.24 -41.03
N GLY A 176 -20.74 -20.52 -42.32
CA GLY A 176 -21.23 -21.77 -42.94
C GLY A 176 -20.34 -22.98 -42.75
N GLY A 177 -19.13 -22.81 -42.22
CA GLY A 177 -18.10 -23.85 -42.06
C GLY A 177 -17.73 -24.11 -40.60
N LYS A 178 -18.66 -24.03 -39.64
CA LYS A 178 -18.40 -24.20 -38.19
C LYS A 178 -17.57 -25.40 -37.79
N LYS A 179 -17.60 -26.48 -38.59
CA LYS A 179 -16.81 -27.68 -38.36
C LYS A 179 -15.29 -27.48 -38.50
N ASN A 180 -14.86 -26.35 -39.11
CA ASN A 180 -13.45 -26.04 -39.36
C ASN A 180 -12.91 -25.00 -38.35
N GLY A 181 -13.75 -24.53 -37.46
CA GLY A 181 -13.40 -23.57 -36.40
C GLY A 181 -13.50 -24.17 -35.02
N VAL A 182 -13.05 -23.39 -34.04
CA VAL A 182 -13.17 -23.66 -32.62
C VAL A 182 -13.72 -22.40 -31.96
N SER A 183 -14.84 -22.53 -31.23
CA SER A 183 -15.37 -21.42 -30.48
C SER A 183 -14.55 -21.19 -29.23
N ALA A 184 -14.10 -19.94 -29.03
CA ALA A 184 -13.51 -19.49 -27.79
C ALA A 184 -14.60 -19.17 -26.77
#